data_5fb7eab1843226340bedca6ab5729343
#
_entry.id   5fb7eab1843226340bedca6ab5729343
#
_cell.length_a   1.000
_cell.length_b   1.000
_cell.length_c   1.000
_cell.angle_alpha   90.00
_cell.angle_beta   90.00
_cell.angle_gamma   90.00
#
_symmetry.space_group_name_H-M   'P 1'
#
loop_
_entity.id
_entity.type
_entity.pdbx_description
1 polymer ?
#
loop_
_entity_poly.entity_id
_entity_poly.type
_entity_poly.pdbx_seq_one_letter_code
_entity_poly.pdbx_strand_id
1 'polypeptide(L)'
;MTEVQEFNELLRKLNNDADASDRFWFKYYNMLKTHVKMKFGNYPDWEDIVQDIVNKIMSTDWTGYPYVDKPANWLYTIADNHAKDVLKKTNRVCEFKDTFYADFNIDYIDMRNDVRDAMKRLDLQTQYILYSHYWLGKELYVIAQEMGISYGNVRVKISRARKQLKKFVTFFQLK
;
A
#
# COMPACT_ATOMS: atom_id res chain seq x y z
N MET A 1 0.51 -23.75 -0.78
CA MET A 1 -0.30 -22.67 -1.38
C MET A 1 0.49 -21.39 -1.29
N THR A 2 0.68 -20.68 -2.40
CA THR A 2 1.37 -19.38 -2.38
C THR A 2 0.46 -18.30 -1.81
N GLU A 3 1.04 -17.17 -1.35
CA GLU A 3 0.26 -16.03 -0.85
C GLU A 3 -0.76 -15.51 -1.89
N VAL A 4 -0.37 -15.50 -3.15
CA VAL A 4 -1.24 -15.07 -4.27
C VAL A 4 -2.40 -16.05 -4.49
N GLN A 5 -2.15 -17.36 -4.36
CA GLN A 5 -3.20 -18.38 -4.44
C GLN A 5 -4.18 -18.26 -3.28
N GLU A 6 -3.68 -18.08 -2.06
CA GLU A 6 -4.51 -17.87 -0.87
C GLU A 6 -5.39 -16.63 -1.02
N PHE A 7 -4.83 -15.51 -1.50
CA PHE A 7 -5.60 -14.30 -1.76
C PHE A 7 -6.77 -14.54 -2.69
N ASN A 8 -6.53 -15.17 -3.84
CA ASN A 8 -7.57 -15.43 -4.83
C ASN A 8 -8.63 -16.42 -4.32
N GLU A 9 -8.24 -17.37 -3.50
CA GLU A 9 -9.19 -18.29 -2.86
C GLU A 9 -10.08 -17.58 -1.85
N LEU A 10 -9.51 -16.78 -0.96
CA LEU A 10 -10.25 -15.98 0.01
C LEU A 10 -11.19 -14.99 -0.70
N LEU A 11 -10.69 -14.28 -1.73
CA LEU A 11 -11.47 -13.31 -2.49
C LEU A 11 -12.77 -13.91 -3.05
N ARG A 12 -12.71 -15.10 -3.61
CA ARG A 12 -13.89 -15.79 -4.19
C ARG A 12 -14.91 -16.27 -3.16
N LYS A 13 -14.49 -16.41 -1.90
CA LYS A 13 -15.34 -16.91 -0.81
C LYS A 13 -15.90 -15.79 0.07
N LEU A 14 -15.48 -14.55 -0.10
CA LEU A 14 -15.82 -13.44 0.80
C LEU A 14 -17.31 -13.30 1.10
N ASN A 15 -18.18 -13.53 0.12
CA ASN A 15 -19.62 -13.32 0.28
C ASN A 15 -20.36 -14.50 0.94
N ASN A 16 -19.73 -15.69 0.96
CA ASN A 16 -20.43 -16.92 1.32
C ASN A 16 -19.77 -17.65 2.50
N ASP A 17 -18.63 -17.18 2.98
CA ASP A 17 -17.82 -17.83 4.00
C ASP A 17 -17.30 -16.81 5.01
N ALA A 18 -17.85 -16.85 6.22
CA ALA A 18 -17.47 -15.93 7.31
C ALA A 18 -16.01 -16.12 7.73
N ASP A 19 -15.51 -17.36 7.76
CA ASP A 19 -14.08 -17.62 8.08
C ASP A 19 -13.15 -17.02 7.01
N ALA A 20 -13.50 -17.15 5.74
CA ALA A 20 -12.74 -16.52 4.66
C ALA A 20 -12.74 -14.99 4.78
N SER A 21 -13.87 -14.40 5.17
CA SER A 21 -14.01 -12.97 5.42
C SER A 21 -13.12 -12.51 6.57
N ASP A 22 -13.15 -13.22 7.70
CA ASP A 22 -12.34 -12.89 8.87
C ASP A 22 -10.84 -13.00 8.56
N ARG A 23 -10.43 -14.05 7.86
CA ARG A 23 -9.03 -14.25 7.45
C ARG A 23 -8.55 -13.20 6.47
N PHE A 24 -9.38 -12.86 5.47
CA PHE A 24 -9.07 -11.78 4.52
C PHE A 24 -8.90 -10.45 5.25
N TRP A 25 -9.84 -10.14 6.14
CA TRP A 25 -9.86 -8.94 6.93
C TRP A 25 -8.63 -8.82 7.84
N PHE A 26 -8.36 -9.85 8.64
CA PHE A 26 -7.19 -9.88 9.51
C PHE A 26 -5.88 -9.64 8.75
N LYS A 27 -5.77 -10.19 7.53
CA LYS A 27 -4.56 -10.11 6.72
C LYS A 27 -4.39 -8.76 6.00
N TYR A 28 -5.46 -8.18 5.47
CA TYR A 28 -5.34 -7.06 4.53
C TYR A 28 -5.85 -5.71 5.06
N TYR A 29 -6.58 -5.67 6.16
CA TYR A 29 -7.13 -4.43 6.74
C TYR A 29 -6.06 -3.40 7.08
N ASN A 30 -5.05 -3.79 7.84
CA ASN A 30 -4.01 -2.87 8.28
C ASN A 30 -3.22 -2.30 7.08
N MET A 31 -3.05 -3.09 6.04
CA MET A 31 -2.43 -2.65 4.80
C MET A 31 -3.27 -1.59 4.08
N LEU A 32 -4.58 -1.82 3.93
CA LEU A 32 -5.51 -0.86 3.35
C LEU A 32 -5.61 0.41 4.19
N LYS A 33 -5.80 0.27 5.50
CA LYS A 33 -5.84 1.39 6.45
C LYS A 33 -4.60 2.27 6.35
N THR A 34 -3.42 1.65 6.34
CA THR A 34 -2.15 2.37 6.23
C THR A 34 -2.06 3.12 4.90
N HIS A 35 -2.42 2.46 3.79
CA HIS A 35 -2.39 3.08 2.46
C HIS A 35 -3.32 4.30 2.38
N VAL A 36 -4.57 4.16 2.82
CA VAL A 36 -5.56 5.25 2.79
C VAL A 36 -5.12 6.38 3.71
N LYS A 37 -4.67 6.08 4.94
CA LYS A 37 -4.16 7.08 5.88
C LYS A 37 -2.98 7.87 5.30
N MET A 38 -2.02 7.19 4.69
CA MET A 38 -0.86 7.85 4.10
C MET A 38 -1.23 8.77 2.94
N LYS A 39 -2.20 8.38 2.13
CA LYS A 39 -2.56 9.09 0.90
C LYS A 39 -3.65 10.13 1.09
N PHE A 40 -4.58 9.87 2.02
CA PHE A 40 -5.78 10.65 2.24
C PHE A 40 -5.97 11.07 3.70
N GLY A 41 -5.00 10.85 4.58
CA GLY A 41 -5.09 11.11 6.03
C GLY A 41 -5.27 12.58 6.41
N ASN A 42 -5.06 13.50 5.48
CA ASN A 42 -5.36 14.93 5.67
C ASN A 42 -6.87 15.25 5.60
N TYR A 43 -7.70 14.28 5.22
CA TYR A 43 -9.16 14.41 5.23
C TYR A 43 -9.71 13.95 6.58
N PRO A 44 -10.60 14.71 7.23
CA PRO A 44 -11.17 14.33 8.54
C PRO A 44 -11.82 12.95 8.53
N ASP A 45 -12.45 12.59 7.41
CA ASP A 45 -13.27 11.38 7.24
C ASP A 45 -12.47 10.22 6.58
N TRP A 46 -11.14 10.21 6.65
CA TRP A 46 -10.34 9.18 5.99
C TRP A 46 -10.59 7.76 6.53
N GLU A 47 -10.99 7.64 7.80
CA GLU A 47 -11.37 6.36 8.40
C GLU A 47 -12.67 5.82 7.83
N ASP A 48 -13.64 6.69 7.56
CA ASP A 48 -14.89 6.32 6.88
C ASP A 48 -14.61 5.84 5.46
N ILE A 49 -13.67 6.48 4.75
CA ILE A 49 -13.22 6.01 3.44
C ILE A 49 -12.66 4.57 3.53
N VAL A 50 -11.89 4.23 4.57
CA VAL A 50 -11.41 2.86 4.77
C VAL A 50 -12.57 1.90 4.99
N GLN A 51 -13.53 2.23 5.83
CA GLN A 51 -14.71 1.40 6.09
C GLN A 51 -15.52 1.16 4.82
N ASP A 52 -15.75 2.19 4.04
CA ASP A 52 -16.47 2.09 2.77
C ASP A 52 -15.76 1.19 1.75
N ILE A 53 -14.43 1.29 1.65
CA ILE A 53 -13.62 0.43 0.77
C ILE A 53 -13.81 -1.03 1.17
N VAL A 54 -13.74 -1.29 2.46
CA VAL A 54 -13.89 -2.62 3.00
C VAL A 54 -15.27 -3.18 2.74
N ASN A 55 -16.31 -2.43 3.10
CA ASN A 55 -17.69 -2.82 2.86
C ASN A 55 -17.91 -3.14 1.38
N LYS A 56 -17.32 -2.34 0.48
CA LYS A 56 -17.38 -2.57 -0.96
C LYS A 56 -16.70 -3.88 -1.37
N ILE A 57 -15.49 -4.14 -0.86
CA ILE A 57 -14.77 -5.39 -1.17
C ILE A 57 -15.55 -6.60 -0.64
N MET A 58 -16.06 -6.51 0.59
CA MET A 58 -16.77 -7.61 1.25
C MET A 58 -18.15 -7.89 0.62
N SER A 59 -18.83 -6.87 0.12
CA SER A 59 -20.18 -7.02 -0.47
C SER A 59 -20.17 -7.36 -1.97
N THR A 60 -19.02 -7.28 -2.64
CA THR A 60 -18.92 -7.55 -4.07
C THR A 60 -18.77 -9.05 -4.31
N ASP A 61 -19.52 -9.61 -5.27
CA ASP A 61 -19.34 -10.99 -5.72
C ASP A 61 -18.10 -11.08 -6.64
N TRP A 62 -17.09 -11.82 -6.17
CA TRP A 62 -15.83 -12.02 -6.86
C TRP A 62 -15.70 -13.38 -7.53
N THR A 63 -16.75 -14.21 -7.57
CA THR A 63 -16.68 -15.60 -8.05
C THR A 63 -16.20 -15.71 -9.50
N GLY A 64 -16.63 -14.80 -10.37
CA GLY A 64 -16.22 -14.71 -11.78
C GLY A 64 -15.04 -13.79 -12.07
N TYR A 65 -14.41 -13.24 -11.03
CA TYR A 65 -13.35 -12.25 -11.24
C TYR A 65 -12.05 -12.91 -11.74
N PRO A 66 -11.31 -12.26 -12.67
CA PRO A 66 -10.03 -12.74 -13.15
C PRO A 66 -9.02 -12.97 -12.02
N TYR A 67 -8.09 -13.89 -12.24
CA TYR A 67 -7.03 -14.14 -11.27
C TYR A 67 -6.17 -12.89 -11.03
N VAL A 68 -5.95 -12.59 -9.76
CA VAL A 68 -5.19 -11.42 -9.33
C VAL A 68 -3.74 -11.82 -9.06
N ASP A 69 -2.83 -11.44 -9.95
CA ASP A 69 -1.40 -11.77 -9.83
C ASP A 69 -0.67 -10.93 -8.76
N LYS A 70 -1.15 -9.70 -8.54
CA LYS A 70 -0.55 -8.73 -7.59
C LYS A 70 -1.59 -8.23 -6.60
N PRO A 71 -1.90 -9.00 -5.54
CA PRO A 71 -2.95 -8.69 -4.57
C PRO A 71 -2.86 -7.28 -3.97
N ALA A 72 -1.69 -6.88 -3.50
CA ALA A 72 -1.48 -5.56 -2.90
C ALA A 72 -1.81 -4.43 -3.87
N ASN A 73 -1.28 -4.49 -5.10
CA ASN A 73 -1.56 -3.47 -6.11
C ASN A 73 -3.04 -3.38 -6.47
N TRP A 74 -3.70 -4.53 -6.55
CA TRP A 74 -5.13 -4.61 -6.83
C TRP A 74 -5.94 -3.94 -5.70
N LEU A 75 -5.65 -4.25 -4.44
CA LEU A 75 -6.30 -3.64 -3.28
C LEU A 75 -6.08 -2.12 -3.23
N TYR A 76 -4.86 -1.65 -3.50
CA TYR A 76 -4.57 -0.21 -3.54
C TYR A 76 -5.28 0.50 -4.69
N THR A 77 -5.40 -0.14 -5.85
CA THR A 77 -6.15 0.42 -6.98
C THR A 77 -7.62 0.60 -6.63
N ILE A 78 -8.23 -0.38 -5.96
CA ILE A 78 -9.63 -0.25 -5.49
C ILE A 78 -9.73 0.88 -4.47
N ALA A 79 -8.81 0.93 -3.50
CA ALA A 79 -8.80 1.96 -2.46
C ALA A 79 -8.65 3.36 -3.06
N ASP A 80 -7.71 3.56 -3.97
CA ASP A 80 -7.47 4.85 -4.63
C ASP A 80 -8.65 5.32 -5.45
N ASN A 81 -9.27 4.41 -6.21
CA ASN A 81 -10.43 4.75 -7.03
C ASN A 81 -11.62 5.14 -6.16
N HIS A 82 -11.89 4.36 -5.11
CA HIS A 82 -12.99 4.64 -4.19
C HIS A 82 -12.80 5.97 -3.45
N ALA A 83 -11.62 6.20 -2.89
CA ALA A 83 -11.30 7.44 -2.21
C ALA A 83 -11.44 8.66 -3.13
N LYS A 84 -10.93 8.58 -4.37
CA LYS A 84 -11.10 9.65 -5.36
C LYS A 84 -12.58 9.93 -5.68
N ASP A 85 -13.41 8.89 -5.77
CA ASP A 85 -14.84 9.04 -6.04
C ASP A 85 -15.57 9.70 -4.87
N VAL A 86 -15.24 9.33 -3.62
CA VAL A 86 -15.77 9.99 -2.42
C VAL A 86 -15.37 11.46 -2.39
N LEU A 87 -14.09 11.76 -2.61
CA LEU A 87 -13.60 13.13 -2.59
C LEU A 87 -14.18 14.01 -3.71
N LYS A 88 -14.38 13.47 -4.90
CA LYS A 88 -15.06 14.18 -5.99
C LYS A 88 -16.51 14.52 -5.62
N LYS A 89 -17.26 13.58 -5.03
CA LYS A 89 -18.65 13.79 -4.62
C LYS A 89 -18.80 14.87 -3.54
N THR A 90 -17.81 15.03 -2.69
CA THR A 90 -17.81 16.04 -1.62
C THR A 90 -17.31 17.41 -2.08
N ASN A 91 -17.05 17.62 -3.39
CA ASN A 91 -16.44 18.85 -3.94
C ASN A 91 -15.16 19.30 -3.23
N ARG A 92 -14.50 18.40 -2.50
CA ARG A 92 -13.21 18.67 -1.88
C ARG A 92 -12.15 18.52 -2.96
N VAL A 93 -11.65 19.65 -3.47
CA VAL A 93 -10.52 19.68 -4.40
C VAL A 93 -9.34 19.05 -3.69
N CYS A 94 -8.95 17.89 -4.16
CA CYS A 94 -7.67 17.27 -3.75
C CYS A 94 -6.56 18.10 -4.37
N GLU A 95 -6.07 19.11 -3.69
CA GLU A 95 -4.70 19.54 -3.91
C GLU A 95 -3.82 18.37 -3.46
N PHE A 96 -3.34 17.57 -4.40
CA PHE A 96 -2.22 16.67 -4.17
C PHE A 96 -1.06 17.57 -3.78
N LYS A 97 -0.86 17.72 -2.48
CA LYS A 97 0.29 18.47 -2.00
C LYS A 97 1.56 17.81 -2.49
N ASP A 98 2.48 18.60 -2.98
CA ASP A 98 3.86 18.22 -3.33
C ASP A 98 4.64 17.58 -2.15
N THR A 99 3.98 17.38 -1.01
CA THR A 99 4.52 16.81 0.24
C THR A 99 3.93 15.46 0.60
N PHE A 100 3.49 14.69 -0.39
CA PHE A 100 2.86 13.37 -0.19
C PHE A 100 3.65 12.42 0.74
N TYR A 101 4.96 12.50 0.75
CA TYR A 101 5.83 11.71 1.63
C TYR A 101 6.19 12.40 2.96
N ALA A 102 5.81 13.65 3.17
CA ALA A 102 6.09 14.36 4.43
C ALA A 102 5.33 13.76 5.62
N ASP A 103 4.13 13.22 5.36
CA ASP A 103 3.31 12.54 6.36
C ASP A 103 3.58 11.02 6.43
N PHE A 104 4.54 10.51 5.62
CA PHE A 104 4.92 9.11 5.65
C PHE A 104 5.56 8.77 6.99
N ASN A 105 4.95 7.82 7.70
CA ASN A 105 5.50 7.31 8.95
C ASN A 105 5.58 5.78 8.91
N ILE A 106 6.82 5.28 8.92
CA ILE A 106 7.12 3.85 8.87
C ILE A 106 6.64 3.07 10.11
N ASP A 107 6.36 3.76 11.22
CA ASP A 107 5.86 3.13 12.45
C ASP A 107 4.45 2.56 12.30
N TYR A 108 3.67 3.08 11.34
CA TYR A 108 2.32 2.58 11.05
C TYR A 108 2.31 1.38 10.10
N ILE A 109 3.47 0.97 9.60
CA ILE A 109 3.56 -0.10 8.61
C ILE A 109 3.81 -1.42 9.33
N ASP A 110 3.00 -2.43 9.03
CA ASP A 110 3.24 -3.77 9.54
C ASP A 110 4.46 -4.39 8.82
N MET A 111 5.59 -4.37 9.51
CA MET A 111 6.85 -4.94 9.06
C MET A 111 7.68 -5.40 10.26
N ARG A 112 8.62 -6.30 10.01
CA ARG A 112 9.55 -6.77 11.03
C ARG A 112 10.31 -5.60 11.66
N ASN A 113 10.49 -5.64 12.97
CA ASN A 113 11.12 -4.55 13.74
C ASN A 113 12.54 -4.23 13.25
N ASP A 114 13.34 -5.27 12.92
CA ASP A 114 14.68 -5.09 12.39
C ASP A 114 14.71 -4.34 11.03
N VAL A 115 13.71 -4.59 10.17
CA VAL A 115 13.53 -3.87 8.91
C VAL A 115 13.12 -2.43 9.17
N ARG A 116 12.17 -2.22 10.08
CA ARG A 116 11.70 -0.88 10.48
C ARG A 116 12.83 -0.02 11.03
N ASP A 117 13.62 -0.56 11.96
CA ASP A 117 14.74 0.14 12.57
C ASP A 117 15.84 0.48 11.56
N ALA A 118 16.09 -0.41 10.61
CA ALA A 118 17.01 -0.15 9.52
C ALA A 118 16.48 0.93 8.57
N MET A 119 15.19 0.91 8.24
CA MET A 119 14.53 1.91 7.40
C MET A 119 14.54 3.30 8.03
N LYS A 120 14.35 3.43 9.35
CA LYS A 120 14.39 4.70 10.09
C LYS A 120 15.73 5.44 9.98
N ARG A 121 16.79 4.76 9.58
CA ARG A 121 18.12 5.37 9.34
C ARG A 121 18.24 6.08 7.99
N LEU A 122 17.24 5.95 7.13
CA LEU A 122 17.18 6.58 5.82
C LEU A 122 16.35 7.88 5.91
N ASP A 123 16.57 8.78 4.95
CA ASP A 123 15.69 9.95 4.80
C ASP A 123 14.25 9.53 4.41
N LEU A 124 13.26 10.34 4.79
CA LEU A 124 11.83 10.05 4.58
C LEU A 124 11.50 9.76 3.11
N GLN A 125 12.10 10.51 2.19
CA GLN A 125 11.91 10.31 0.76
C GLN A 125 12.36 8.91 0.31
N THR A 126 13.50 8.47 0.81
CA THR A 126 14.06 7.14 0.51
C THR A 126 13.25 6.03 1.19
N GLN A 127 12.79 6.23 2.42
CA GLN A 127 11.87 5.31 3.11
C GLN A 127 10.58 5.11 2.28
N TYR A 128 9.97 6.20 1.83
CA TYR A 128 8.77 6.15 1.00
C TYR A 128 8.99 5.41 -0.31
N ILE A 129 10.11 5.67 -1.01
CA ILE A 129 10.46 4.98 -2.26
C ILE A 129 10.58 3.46 -2.04
N LEU A 130 11.30 3.06 -0.99
CA LEU A 130 11.47 1.64 -0.67
C LEU A 130 10.15 0.99 -0.30
N TYR A 131 9.36 1.62 0.55
CA TYR A 131 8.03 1.14 0.91
C TYR A 131 7.15 0.98 -0.32
N SER A 132 7.04 2.03 -1.14
CA SER A 132 6.21 2.01 -2.35
C SER A 132 6.62 0.90 -3.32
N HIS A 133 7.92 0.65 -3.46
CA HIS A 133 8.40 -0.37 -4.38
C HIS A 133 8.26 -1.80 -3.83
N TYR A 134 8.69 -2.05 -2.57
CA TYR A 134 8.76 -3.41 -2.03
C TYR A 134 7.47 -3.89 -1.37
N TRP A 135 6.71 -3.01 -0.73
CA TRP A 135 5.46 -3.36 -0.06
C TRP A 135 4.23 -3.05 -0.90
N LEU A 136 4.21 -1.89 -1.58
CA LEU A 136 3.10 -1.53 -2.46
C LEU A 136 3.25 -2.11 -3.88
N GLY A 137 4.38 -2.70 -4.23
CA GLY A 137 4.67 -3.26 -5.55
C GLY A 137 4.63 -2.25 -6.69
N LYS A 138 4.80 -0.96 -6.38
CA LYS A 138 4.78 0.09 -7.41
C LYS A 138 6.02 0.03 -8.30
N GLU A 139 5.81 0.28 -9.59
CA GLU A 139 6.92 0.46 -10.53
C GLU A 139 7.66 1.77 -10.25
N LEU A 140 8.99 1.76 -10.43
CA LEU A 140 9.82 2.92 -10.07
C LEU A 140 9.48 4.19 -10.85
N TYR A 141 9.00 4.07 -12.08
CA TYR A 141 8.59 5.22 -12.89
C TYR A 141 7.29 5.86 -12.33
N VAL A 142 6.38 5.05 -11.79
CA VAL A 142 5.15 5.55 -11.14
C VAL A 142 5.52 6.32 -9.88
N ILE A 143 6.45 5.77 -9.07
CA ILE A 143 6.95 6.44 -7.87
C ILE A 143 7.62 7.78 -8.23
N ALA A 144 8.41 7.79 -9.30
CA ALA A 144 9.05 9.02 -9.80
C ALA A 144 8.03 10.11 -10.17
N GLN A 145 6.96 9.73 -10.87
CA GLN A 145 5.87 10.64 -11.23
C GLN A 145 5.12 11.16 -10.00
N GLU A 146 4.76 10.26 -9.05
CA GLU A 146 4.06 10.64 -7.82
C GLU A 146 4.88 11.61 -6.95
N MET A 147 6.19 11.48 -6.97
CA MET A 147 7.10 12.29 -6.16
C MET A 147 7.62 13.54 -6.88
N GLY A 148 7.29 13.74 -8.15
CA GLY A 148 7.80 14.86 -8.95
C GLY A 148 9.33 14.84 -9.15
N ILE A 149 9.97 13.67 -9.11
CA ILE A 149 11.42 13.51 -9.29
C ILE A 149 11.74 12.63 -10.51
N SER A 150 12.96 12.76 -11.03
CA SER A 150 13.35 11.96 -12.18
C SER A 150 13.45 10.46 -11.86
N TYR A 151 13.10 9.61 -12.82
CA TYR A 151 13.26 8.16 -12.72
C TYR A 151 14.70 7.73 -12.37
N GLY A 152 15.69 8.42 -12.94
CA GLY A 152 17.10 8.19 -12.62
C GLY A 152 17.41 8.45 -11.13
N ASN A 153 16.81 9.50 -10.55
CA ASN A 153 16.99 9.82 -9.12
C ASN A 153 16.40 8.71 -8.23
N VAL A 154 15.19 8.20 -8.54
CA VAL A 154 14.58 7.08 -7.81
C VAL A 154 15.48 5.86 -7.84
N ARG A 155 16.02 5.49 -9.03
CA ARG A 155 16.93 4.34 -9.17
C ARG A 155 18.21 4.49 -8.32
N VAL A 156 18.80 5.68 -8.32
CA VAL A 156 20.00 5.97 -7.53
C VAL A 156 19.70 5.86 -6.03
N LYS A 157 18.59 6.45 -5.57
CA LYS A 157 18.18 6.38 -4.17
C LYS A 157 17.95 4.93 -3.71
N ILE A 158 17.20 4.12 -4.46
CA ILE A 158 16.99 2.70 -4.15
C ILE A 158 18.34 1.95 -4.10
N SER A 159 19.20 2.14 -5.09
CA SER A 159 20.48 1.45 -5.14
C SER A 159 21.36 1.76 -3.91
N ARG A 160 21.41 3.02 -3.52
CA ARG A 160 22.17 3.45 -2.32
C ARG A 160 21.55 2.90 -1.04
N ALA A 161 20.23 3.01 -0.90
CA ALA A 161 19.50 2.49 0.25
C ALA A 161 19.69 0.98 0.42
N ARG A 162 19.60 0.20 -0.67
CA ARG A 162 19.85 -1.26 -0.64
C ARG A 162 21.25 -1.58 -0.11
N LYS A 163 22.26 -0.84 -0.52
CA LYS A 163 23.64 -1.02 -0.03
C LYS A 163 23.75 -0.74 1.47
N GLN A 164 23.07 0.28 1.96
CA GLN A 164 23.04 0.60 3.39
C GLN A 164 22.30 -0.47 4.19
N LEU A 165 21.12 -0.88 3.74
CA LEU A 165 20.27 -1.85 4.44
C LEU A 165 20.85 -3.26 4.45
N LYS A 166 21.61 -3.67 3.43
CA LYS A 166 22.31 -4.97 3.40
C LYS A 166 23.19 -5.22 4.63
N LYS A 167 23.67 -4.19 5.29
CA LYS A 167 24.50 -4.30 6.48
C LYS A 167 23.69 -4.66 7.73
N PHE A 168 22.38 -4.43 7.72
CA PHE A 168 21.55 -4.50 8.91
C PHE A 168 20.41 -5.52 8.81
N VAL A 169 20.02 -5.92 7.59
CA VAL A 169 18.84 -6.77 7.41
C VAL A 169 19.08 -7.85 6.36
N THR A 170 18.94 -9.10 6.78
CA THR A 170 19.06 -10.28 5.92
C THR A 170 18.09 -10.25 4.73
N PHE A 171 16.91 -9.66 4.91
CA PHE A 171 15.91 -9.49 3.85
C PHE A 171 16.46 -8.79 2.60
N PHE A 172 17.30 -7.76 2.77
CA PHE A 172 17.90 -7.02 1.65
C PHE A 172 19.16 -7.69 1.09
N GLN A 173 19.62 -8.81 1.69
CA GLN A 173 20.75 -9.57 1.20
C GLN A 173 20.38 -10.58 0.11
N LEU A 174 19.10 -10.96 0.02
CA LEU A 174 18.62 -12.08 -0.80
C LEU A 174 18.07 -11.67 -2.18
N LYS A 175 18.14 -10.40 -2.56
CA LYS A 175 17.69 -9.94 -3.89
C LYS A 175 18.71 -9.10 -4.63
#